data_37d116aa006bd1d5e1efbc490771e908
#
_entry.id   37d116aa006bd1d5e1efbc490771e908
#
_cell.length_a   1.000
_cell.length_b   1.000
_cell.length_c   1.000
_cell.angle_alpha   90.00
_cell.angle_beta   90.00
_cell.angle_gamma   90.00
#
_symmetry.space_group_name_H-M   'P 1'
#
loop_
_entity.id
_entity.type
_entity.pdbx_description
1 polymer ?
#
loop_
_entity_poly.entity_id
_entity_poly.type
_entity_poly.pdbx_seq_one_letter_code
_entity_poly.pdbx_strand_id
1 'polypeptide(L)'
;KAATPDVTCKDTSDAKSTAAEAGVSDAAVKAVISARNITVYVKDNEKLDIYYKGKLVLSDYEKARKKSEKNPYEDLAIAELEGHTVGKDEEKTDAVTIIKKLGKDDAIYGLGDKPGCLNKRGYSYVNWNTDDPAPHVDSFKSLYKSIPFFIVLGDEYCYGIFADNTYKTTFDFGYENTDYYFVEHEKGELDYYFMPGNDMAEVVGLYTSLTGTTPLYQRWIYGSHQSRWGYYTQDEVLDIADKFRELDIPCDVIHMDIDYMNGYRVFTFDDKKFPDVKGLSEKLADRGVKLISIIDPGVKKDEDYFMYKEGMEMDAFAHDTDGSVYENAVWPGTSVFPDFTKQSVRSWWGDKTKILLEHGISGIWNDMNEPASFNGPLPDDVQFEYGAHEKVHNIYGHFMAKATYEGLAKNDGGKRPFVLTRAAYAGSQKYCGGWTGDNHSIWAHIALSLEQVCNLSVSGLAMCGSDIGGFGSDTTPELLVRFYEAAVFVPFFRNHSAMGTRRQEPWQFDETTIDAVRKTVKLRYRFIPYIYDLAHECEKTGAPIVRPLVYEYPADKHVRNISDEYMLGS
;
A
#
# COMPACT_ATOMS: atom_id res chain seq x y z
N LYS A 1 27.94 -8.19 -7.75
CA LYS A 1 27.85 -7.25 -8.90
C LYS A 1 27.27 -8.06 -10.05
N ALA A 2 25.99 -7.93 -10.35
CA ALA A 2 25.43 -8.43 -11.60
C ALA A 2 26.10 -7.65 -12.73
N ALA A 3 26.65 -8.36 -13.71
CA ALA A 3 27.20 -7.73 -14.90
C ALA A 3 26.09 -6.93 -15.58
N THR A 4 26.35 -5.67 -15.91
CA THR A 4 25.47 -4.87 -16.76
C THR A 4 25.22 -5.67 -18.04
N PRO A 5 23.96 -5.89 -18.46
CA PRO A 5 23.72 -6.62 -19.69
C PRO A 5 24.28 -5.83 -20.87
N ASP A 6 24.93 -6.52 -21.80
CA ASP A 6 25.30 -5.92 -23.08
C ASP A 6 24.03 -5.52 -23.82
N VAL A 7 23.72 -4.22 -23.81
CA VAL A 7 22.61 -3.63 -24.55
C VAL A 7 23.16 -3.24 -25.92
N THR A 8 22.57 -3.80 -26.98
CA THR A 8 22.88 -3.42 -28.35
C THR A 8 21.74 -2.58 -28.92
N CYS A 9 22.08 -1.45 -29.54
CA CYS A 9 21.13 -0.62 -30.29
C CYS A 9 21.58 -0.63 -31.75
N LYS A 10 20.67 -0.97 -32.68
CA LYS A 10 20.88 -0.91 -34.13
C LYS A 10 19.94 0.12 -34.71
N ASP A 11 20.46 1.01 -35.54
CA ASP A 11 19.67 2.01 -36.25
C ASP A 11 19.23 1.53 -37.65
N THR A 12 18.56 2.36 -38.40
CA THR A 12 17.61 2.07 -39.47
C THR A 12 17.98 0.98 -40.50
N SER A 13 19.23 0.82 -40.94
CA SER A 13 19.58 -0.16 -41.99
C SER A 13 19.75 -1.57 -41.41
N ASP A 14 20.42 -1.69 -40.27
CA ASP A 14 20.67 -2.96 -39.58
C ASP A 14 19.44 -3.44 -38.81
N ALA A 15 18.55 -2.50 -38.39
CA ALA A 15 17.31 -2.80 -37.72
C ALA A 15 16.30 -3.51 -38.63
N LYS A 16 16.19 -3.10 -39.90
CA LYS A 16 15.29 -3.71 -40.90
C LYS A 16 15.67 -5.16 -41.20
N SER A 17 16.97 -5.42 -41.37
CA SER A 17 17.48 -6.75 -41.59
C SER A 17 17.20 -7.67 -40.39
N THR A 18 17.43 -7.20 -39.18
CA THR A 18 17.15 -7.94 -37.94
C THR A 18 15.64 -8.20 -37.72
N ALA A 19 14.79 -7.25 -38.09
CA ALA A 19 13.33 -7.40 -38.02
C ALA A 19 12.81 -8.45 -39.04
N ALA A 20 13.34 -8.45 -40.27
CA ALA A 20 12.99 -9.43 -41.28
C ALA A 20 13.34 -10.86 -40.87
N GLU A 21 14.55 -11.08 -40.31
CA GLU A 21 14.97 -12.35 -39.76
C GLU A 21 14.06 -12.86 -38.63
N ALA A 22 13.46 -11.96 -37.87
CA ALA A 22 12.51 -12.26 -36.80
C ALA A 22 11.04 -12.37 -37.27
N GLY A 23 10.77 -12.20 -38.58
CA GLY A 23 9.41 -12.26 -39.13
C GLY A 23 8.56 -11.02 -38.80
N VAL A 24 9.15 -9.93 -38.34
CA VAL A 24 8.50 -8.66 -38.11
C VAL A 24 8.42 -7.91 -39.45
N SER A 25 7.25 -7.32 -39.77
CA SER A 25 7.06 -6.59 -41.03
C SER A 25 8.11 -5.49 -41.22
N ASP A 26 8.92 -5.64 -42.25
CA ASP A 26 10.15 -4.92 -42.56
C ASP A 26 9.95 -3.39 -42.80
N ALA A 27 8.76 -3.01 -43.23
CA ALA A 27 8.51 -1.69 -43.79
C ALA A 27 8.38 -0.58 -42.73
N ALA A 28 8.44 -0.89 -41.44
CA ALA A 28 8.06 0.05 -40.40
C ALA A 28 8.99 0.09 -39.16
N VAL A 29 10.20 -0.47 -39.23
CA VAL A 29 11.12 -0.49 -38.06
C VAL A 29 12.20 0.58 -38.20
N LYS A 30 12.26 1.50 -37.23
CA LYS A 30 13.21 2.60 -37.12
C LYS A 30 14.46 2.22 -36.31
N ALA A 31 14.30 1.45 -35.25
CA ALA A 31 15.38 0.99 -34.39
C ALA A 31 15.06 -0.35 -33.73
N VAL A 32 16.11 -1.10 -33.36
CA VAL A 32 16.02 -2.34 -32.57
C VAL A 32 16.95 -2.20 -31.37
N ILE A 33 16.39 -2.41 -30.19
CA ILE A 33 17.15 -2.45 -28.93
C ILE A 33 17.07 -3.89 -28.41
N SER A 34 18.22 -4.52 -28.17
CA SER A 34 18.27 -5.89 -27.66
C SER A 34 19.14 -6.00 -26.42
N ALA A 35 18.66 -6.74 -25.45
CA ALA A 35 19.40 -7.08 -24.25
C ALA A 35 18.99 -8.47 -23.75
N ARG A 36 19.92 -9.42 -23.69
CA ARG A 36 19.66 -10.82 -23.30
C ARG A 36 18.48 -11.43 -24.09
N ASN A 37 17.38 -11.70 -23.40
CA ASN A 37 16.18 -12.34 -23.95
C ASN A 37 15.09 -11.34 -24.39
N ILE A 38 15.35 -10.03 -24.30
CA ILE A 38 14.41 -8.97 -24.65
C ILE A 38 14.84 -8.30 -25.94
N THR A 39 13.92 -8.11 -26.87
CA THR A 39 14.12 -7.31 -28.07
C THR A 39 12.97 -6.32 -28.21
N VAL A 40 13.28 -5.04 -28.33
CA VAL A 40 12.32 -3.95 -28.54
C VAL A 40 12.47 -3.44 -29.96
N TYR A 41 11.40 -3.50 -30.73
CA TYR A 41 11.31 -2.90 -32.06
C TYR A 41 10.62 -1.55 -31.94
N VAL A 42 11.33 -0.49 -32.31
CA VAL A 42 10.79 0.87 -32.41
C VAL A 42 10.34 1.07 -33.86
N LYS A 43 9.05 1.27 -34.06
CA LYS A 43 8.45 1.47 -35.39
C LYS A 43 8.58 2.90 -35.88
N ASP A 44 8.43 3.13 -37.20
CA ASP A 44 8.47 4.47 -37.81
C ASP A 44 7.39 5.41 -37.23
N ASN A 45 6.25 4.88 -36.79
CA ASN A 45 5.17 5.61 -36.11
C ASN A 45 5.37 5.75 -34.60
N GLU A 46 6.59 5.47 -34.10
CA GLU A 46 6.97 5.56 -32.68
C GLU A 46 6.28 4.56 -31.75
N LYS A 47 5.55 3.58 -32.28
CA LYS A 47 5.02 2.46 -31.49
C LYS A 47 6.10 1.42 -31.21
N LEU A 48 5.95 0.74 -30.08
CA LEU A 48 6.87 -0.30 -29.64
C LEU A 48 6.21 -1.68 -29.75
N ASP A 49 7.01 -2.67 -30.23
CA ASP A 49 6.72 -4.09 -30.00
C ASP A 49 7.86 -4.68 -29.16
N ILE A 50 7.52 -5.36 -28.09
CA ILE A 50 8.48 -5.98 -27.18
C ILE A 50 8.36 -7.50 -27.25
N TYR A 51 9.49 -8.15 -27.54
CA TYR A 51 9.63 -9.60 -27.59
C TYR A 51 10.44 -10.10 -26.40
N TYR A 52 10.00 -11.20 -25.82
CA TYR A 52 10.74 -11.94 -24.80
C TYR A 52 10.97 -13.36 -25.28
N LYS A 53 12.27 -13.80 -25.29
CA LYS A 53 12.67 -15.12 -25.81
C LYS A 53 12.13 -15.39 -27.23
N GLY A 54 12.08 -14.37 -28.07
CA GLY A 54 11.61 -14.44 -29.46
C GLY A 54 10.09 -14.45 -29.64
N LYS A 55 9.28 -14.37 -28.58
CA LYS A 55 7.82 -14.26 -28.64
C LYS A 55 7.40 -12.81 -28.40
N LEU A 56 6.42 -12.32 -29.15
CA LEU A 56 5.78 -11.02 -28.91
C LEU A 56 4.98 -11.08 -27.62
N VAL A 57 5.29 -10.18 -26.67
CA VAL A 57 4.64 -10.14 -25.36
C VAL A 57 3.92 -8.83 -25.07
N LEU A 58 4.30 -7.74 -25.74
CA LEU A 58 3.66 -6.44 -25.58
C LEU A 58 3.75 -5.62 -26.86
N SER A 59 2.66 -4.97 -27.23
CA SER A 59 2.60 -4.01 -28.35
C SER A 59 1.89 -2.75 -27.91
N ASP A 60 2.33 -1.61 -28.45
CA ASP A 60 1.57 -0.38 -28.33
C ASP A 60 0.29 -0.45 -29.17
N TYR A 61 -0.85 -0.11 -28.56
CA TYR A 61 -2.07 0.16 -29.30
C TYR A 61 -1.95 1.50 -30.02
N GLU A 62 -1.52 2.53 -29.27
CA GLU A 62 -1.11 3.82 -29.80
C GLU A 62 0.26 4.20 -29.23
N LYS A 63 0.96 5.15 -29.91
CA LYS A 63 2.21 5.69 -29.37
C LYS A 63 1.97 6.42 -28.07
N ALA A 64 2.98 6.46 -27.19
CA ALA A 64 2.92 7.26 -25.98
C ALA A 64 2.61 8.74 -26.34
N ARG A 65 1.74 9.36 -25.57
CA ARG A 65 1.31 10.73 -25.76
C ARG A 65 1.77 11.58 -24.60
N LYS A 66 2.17 12.82 -24.90
CA LYS A 66 2.15 13.92 -23.95
C LYS A 66 0.93 14.77 -24.29
N LYS A 67 -0.01 14.86 -23.37
CA LYS A 67 -1.29 15.55 -23.62
C LYS A 67 -1.05 17.06 -23.58
N SER A 68 -1.08 17.69 -24.74
CA SER A 68 -1.36 19.12 -24.89
C SER A 68 -2.65 19.22 -25.70
N GLU A 69 -3.80 18.98 -25.10
CA GLU A 69 -5.04 19.03 -25.85
C GLU A 69 -5.83 20.29 -25.55
N LYS A 70 -6.22 20.97 -26.65
CA LYS A 70 -7.44 21.78 -26.68
C LYS A 70 -8.61 20.84 -26.42
N ASN A 71 -9.47 21.20 -25.46
CA ASN A 71 -10.75 20.57 -25.30
C ASN A 71 -11.48 20.54 -26.66
N PRO A 72 -11.88 19.35 -27.22
CA PRO A 72 -12.59 19.31 -28.49
C PRO A 72 -13.92 20.06 -28.49
N TYR A 73 -14.39 20.48 -27.33
CA TYR A 73 -15.60 21.32 -27.16
C TYR A 73 -15.30 22.84 -27.13
N GLU A 74 -14.02 23.26 -27.12
CA GLU A 74 -13.66 24.70 -27.17
C GLU A 74 -14.09 25.38 -28.46
N ASP A 75 -14.18 24.64 -29.58
CA ASP A 75 -14.58 25.12 -30.87
C ASP A 75 -16.10 25.02 -31.14
N LEU A 76 -16.88 24.48 -30.16
CA LEU A 76 -18.32 24.43 -30.28
C LEU A 76 -18.93 25.72 -29.72
N ALA A 77 -19.83 26.33 -30.45
CA ALA A 77 -20.58 27.57 -30.09
C ALA A 77 -21.38 27.48 -28.78
N ILE A 78 -21.25 26.41 -28.02
CA ILE A 78 -21.75 26.20 -26.64
C ILE A 78 -21.00 27.10 -25.63
N ALA A 79 -19.78 27.53 -25.95
CA ALA A 79 -19.01 28.47 -25.13
C ALA A 79 -19.61 29.87 -25.02
N GLU A 80 -20.62 30.18 -25.84
CA GLU A 80 -21.31 31.49 -25.84
C GLU A 80 -22.65 31.48 -25.09
N LEU A 81 -23.04 30.40 -24.47
CA LEU A 81 -24.22 30.39 -23.61
C LEU A 81 -23.93 31.12 -22.27
N GLU A 82 -24.61 32.24 -22.12
CA GLU A 82 -24.55 33.26 -21.07
C GLU A 82 -24.06 32.73 -19.70
N GLY A 83 -22.96 33.29 -19.22
CA GLY A 83 -22.54 33.25 -17.81
C GLY A 83 -21.55 32.15 -17.43
N HIS A 84 -21.16 31.26 -18.32
CA HIS A 84 -20.03 30.36 -18.13
C HIS A 84 -18.83 30.85 -18.93
N THR A 85 -17.97 31.64 -18.31
CA THR A 85 -16.60 31.76 -18.79
C THR A 85 -15.96 30.39 -18.60
N VAL A 86 -15.88 29.61 -19.69
CA VAL A 86 -14.85 28.55 -19.80
C VAL A 86 -13.54 29.28 -19.62
N GLY A 87 -12.82 29.02 -18.54
CA GLY A 87 -11.62 29.75 -18.19
C GLY A 87 -10.64 29.70 -19.36
N LYS A 88 -10.17 30.87 -19.79
CA LYS A 88 -9.18 31.02 -20.86
C LYS A 88 -7.80 30.49 -20.50
N ASP A 89 -7.65 29.90 -19.32
CA ASP A 89 -6.45 29.33 -18.74
C ASP A 89 -6.68 27.86 -18.34
N GLU A 90 -7.15 27.02 -19.27
CA GLU A 90 -6.87 25.59 -19.12
C GLU A 90 -5.36 25.44 -19.31
N GLU A 91 -4.67 25.25 -18.18
CA GLU A 91 -3.26 24.87 -18.14
C GLU A 91 -3.06 23.69 -19.10
N LYS A 92 -2.06 23.79 -19.97
CA LYS A 92 -1.63 22.67 -20.79
C LYS A 92 -1.40 21.50 -19.85
N THR A 93 -2.22 20.47 -19.93
CA THR A 93 -2.04 19.30 -19.08
C THR A 93 -0.71 18.64 -19.47
N ASP A 94 0.23 18.58 -18.55
CA ASP A 94 1.50 17.86 -18.72
C ASP A 94 1.34 16.33 -18.62
N ALA A 95 0.13 15.82 -18.79
CA ALA A 95 -0.18 14.41 -18.68
C ALA A 95 0.57 13.58 -19.72
N VAL A 96 1.07 12.43 -19.26
CA VAL A 96 1.81 11.47 -20.11
C VAL A 96 1.10 10.13 -20.06
N THR A 97 0.76 9.58 -21.24
CA THR A 97 -0.03 8.36 -21.36
C THR A 97 0.67 7.30 -22.19
N ILE A 98 0.68 6.05 -21.71
CA ILE A 98 0.99 4.87 -22.51
C ILE A 98 -0.28 4.08 -22.77
N ILE A 99 -0.45 3.60 -24.00
CA ILE A 99 -1.62 2.82 -24.42
C ILE A 99 -1.14 1.53 -25.06
N LYS A 100 -1.41 0.41 -24.42
CA LYS A 100 -0.93 -0.92 -24.80
C LYS A 100 -2.08 -1.81 -25.22
N LYS A 101 -1.84 -2.70 -26.19
CA LYS A 101 -2.83 -3.70 -26.59
C LYS A 101 -3.15 -4.63 -25.43
N LEU A 102 -4.42 -4.99 -25.32
CA LEU A 102 -4.93 -5.96 -24.37
C LEU A 102 -5.50 -7.15 -25.14
N GLY A 103 -4.97 -8.34 -24.90
CA GLY A 103 -5.47 -9.57 -25.50
C GLY A 103 -6.87 -9.91 -24.97
N LYS A 104 -7.66 -10.61 -25.75
CA LYS A 104 -9.08 -10.92 -25.44
C LYS A 104 -9.24 -11.64 -24.09
N ASP A 105 -8.33 -12.57 -23.78
CA ASP A 105 -8.38 -13.43 -22.59
C ASP A 105 -7.33 -13.05 -21.55
N ASP A 106 -6.68 -11.87 -21.68
CA ASP A 106 -5.72 -11.39 -20.70
C ASP A 106 -6.39 -11.13 -19.36
N ALA A 107 -5.71 -11.51 -18.29
CA ALA A 107 -6.06 -11.19 -16.92
C ALA A 107 -5.02 -10.21 -16.34
N ILE A 108 -5.46 -9.32 -15.44
CA ILE A 108 -4.61 -8.28 -14.85
C ILE A 108 -4.71 -8.34 -13.33
N TYR A 109 -3.56 -8.34 -12.64
CA TYR A 109 -3.46 -8.44 -11.17
C TYR A 109 -2.53 -7.38 -10.62
N GLY A 110 -2.69 -7.02 -9.34
CA GLY A 110 -1.80 -6.07 -8.67
C GLY A 110 -2.45 -4.74 -8.33
N LEU A 111 -1.73 -3.63 -8.48
CA LEU A 111 -2.04 -2.27 -7.99
C LEU A 111 -2.24 -2.16 -6.47
N GLY A 112 -1.90 -3.22 -5.72
CA GLY A 112 -1.98 -3.22 -4.26
C GLY A 112 -3.40 -3.10 -3.73
N ASP A 113 -3.70 -2.03 -2.99
CA ASP A 113 -4.95 -1.83 -2.27
C ASP A 113 -6.03 -1.20 -3.15
N LYS A 114 -6.73 -2.03 -3.90
CA LYS A 114 -7.83 -1.63 -4.79
C LYS A 114 -9.04 -2.54 -4.60
N PRO A 115 -10.27 -1.99 -4.58
CA PRO A 115 -11.49 -2.80 -4.47
C PRO A 115 -11.80 -3.57 -5.78
N GLY A 116 -12.88 -4.32 -5.79
CA GLY A 116 -13.31 -5.14 -6.92
C GLY A 116 -12.55 -6.45 -7.02
N CYS A 117 -12.91 -7.28 -8.00
CA CYS A 117 -12.38 -8.62 -8.16
C CYS A 117 -10.85 -8.69 -8.21
N LEU A 118 -10.29 -9.83 -7.88
CA LEU A 118 -8.84 -10.09 -7.95
C LEU A 118 -8.28 -9.79 -9.35
N ASN A 119 -8.96 -10.27 -10.41
CA ASN A 119 -8.65 -9.89 -11.79
C ASN A 119 -9.19 -8.48 -12.07
N LYS A 120 -8.27 -7.55 -12.30
CA LYS A 120 -8.57 -6.13 -12.50
C LYS A 120 -9.00 -5.76 -13.93
N ARG A 121 -9.08 -6.73 -14.86
CA ARG A 121 -9.58 -6.46 -16.22
C ARG A 121 -11.01 -5.91 -16.16
N GLY A 122 -11.29 -4.87 -16.93
CA GLY A 122 -12.57 -4.17 -16.98
C GLY A 122 -12.77 -3.11 -15.89
N TYR A 123 -11.75 -2.86 -15.07
CA TYR A 123 -11.76 -1.79 -14.06
C TYR A 123 -10.87 -0.62 -14.47
N SER A 124 -11.16 0.53 -13.88
CA SER A 124 -10.31 1.72 -13.94
C SER A 124 -10.04 2.22 -12.53
N TYR A 125 -8.77 2.51 -12.21
CA TYR A 125 -8.31 2.92 -10.89
C TYR A 125 -7.45 4.18 -10.94
N VAL A 126 -7.36 4.84 -9.79
CA VAL A 126 -6.47 5.98 -9.58
C VAL A 126 -5.50 5.67 -8.46
N ASN A 127 -4.22 5.86 -8.69
CA ASN A 127 -3.22 5.89 -7.63
C ASN A 127 -3.15 7.31 -7.07
N TRP A 128 -3.82 7.48 -5.95
CA TRP A 128 -3.84 8.66 -5.09
C TRP A 128 -4.24 8.18 -3.70
N ASN A 129 -3.33 8.21 -2.74
CA ASN A 129 -3.58 7.71 -1.40
C ASN A 129 -4.77 8.45 -0.80
N THR A 130 -5.84 7.73 -0.47
CA THR A 130 -7.12 8.32 -0.07
C THR A 130 -7.61 7.70 1.22
N ASP A 131 -7.83 8.53 2.23
CA ASP A 131 -8.57 8.18 3.44
C ASP A 131 -10.06 8.26 3.13
N ASP A 132 -10.71 7.10 2.99
CA ASP A 132 -12.15 7.03 2.77
C ASP A 132 -12.79 6.09 3.82
N PRO A 133 -13.45 6.65 4.84
CA PRO A 133 -14.07 5.88 5.91
C PRO A 133 -15.44 5.29 5.52
N ALA A 134 -15.93 5.52 4.30
CA ALA A 134 -17.18 4.93 3.83
C ALA A 134 -17.00 3.43 3.54
N PRO A 135 -18.08 2.62 3.54
CA PRO A 135 -17.99 1.22 3.12
C PRO A 135 -17.42 1.11 1.71
N HIS A 136 -16.27 0.44 1.58
CA HIS A 136 -15.58 0.28 0.30
C HIS A 136 -16.41 -0.57 -0.67
N VAL A 137 -16.59 -0.08 -1.88
CA VAL A 137 -17.33 -0.74 -2.95
C VAL A 137 -16.50 -0.77 -4.25
N ASP A 138 -16.86 -1.63 -5.18
CA ASP A 138 -16.12 -1.86 -6.44
C ASP A 138 -15.95 -0.61 -7.30
N SER A 139 -16.82 0.39 -7.13
CA SER A 139 -16.73 1.65 -7.87
C SER A 139 -15.68 2.62 -7.33
N PHE A 140 -15.11 2.38 -6.15
CA PHE A 140 -14.04 3.22 -5.62
C PHE A 140 -12.80 3.10 -6.50
N LYS A 141 -12.22 4.24 -6.87
CA LYS A 141 -11.07 4.33 -7.76
C LYS A 141 -9.74 4.31 -7.01
N SER A 142 -9.73 4.80 -5.77
CA SER A 142 -8.55 4.92 -4.92
C SER A 142 -8.87 4.54 -3.48
N LEU A 143 -7.87 4.02 -2.78
CA LEU A 143 -7.85 3.73 -1.36
C LEU A 143 -6.49 4.16 -0.78
N TYR A 144 -6.16 3.71 0.42
CA TYR A 144 -5.05 4.18 1.24
C TYR A 144 -3.65 4.02 0.64
N LYS A 145 -3.47 3.13 -0.37
CA LYS A 145 -2.14 2.78 -0.91
C LYS A 145 -2.09 2.90 -2.41
N SER A 146 -0.95 3.39 -2.91
CA SER A 146 -0.65 3.55 -4.32
C SER A 146 0.58 2.73 -4.68
N ILE A 147 0.38 1.52 -5.19
CA ILE A 147 1.46 0.66 -5.67
C ILE A 147 1.32 0.54 -7.20
N PRO A 148 2.05 1.34 -8.01
CA PRO A 148 1.86 1.42 -9.45
C PRO A 148 2.51 0.25 -10.19
N PHE A 149 2.26 -0.97 -9.71
CA PHE A 149 2.74 -2.23 -10.28
C PHE A 149 1.57 -3.17 -10.56
N PHE A 150 1.52 -3.70 -11.78
CA PHE A 150 0.54 -4.69 -12.17
C PHE A 150 1.15 -5.75 -13.08
N ILE A 151 0.50 -6.90 -13.17
CA ILE A 151 0.91 -8.07 -13.93
C ILE A 151 -0.17 -8.36 -14.98
N VAL A 152 0.23 -8.53 -16.23
CA VAL A 152 -0.63 -9.00 -17.32
C VAL A 152 -0.29 -10.45 -17.59
N LEU A 153 -1.29 -11.34 -17.51
CA LEU A 153 -1.20 -12.76 -17.78
C LEU A 153 -2.06 -13.11 -18.99
N GLY A 154 -1.40 -13.36 -20.11
CA GLY A 154 -2.01 -13.92 -21.33
C GLY A 154 -1.92 -15.44 -21.35
N ASP A 155 -2.27 -16.03 -22.50
CA ASP A 155 -2.20 -17.50 -22.69
C ASP A 155 -0.75 -18.00 -22.84
N GLU A 156 0.09 -17.18 -23.46
CA GLU A 156 1.47 -17.56 -23.80
C GLU A 156 2.52 -16.59 -23.26
N TYR A 157 2.13 -15.62 -22.46
CA TYR A 157 3.02 -14.60 -21.89
C TYR A 157 2.57 -14.14 -20.51
N CYS A 158 3.56 -13.73 -19.74
CA CYS A 158 3.36 -13.05 -18.46
C CYS A 158 4.36 -11.90 -18.37
N TYR A 159 3.89 -10.72 -18.00
CA TYR A 159 4.79 -9.59 -17.74
C TYR A 159 4.21 -8.66 -16.68
N GLY A 160 5.09 -7.93 -16.01
CA GLY A 160 4.75 -6.84 -15.11
C GLY A 160 5.12 -5.48 -15.70
N ILE A 161 4.34 -4.48 -15.34
CA ILE A 161 4.66 -3.07 -15.53
C ILE A 161 4.73 -2.41 -14.16
N PHE A 162 5.84 -1.77 -13.87
CA PHE A 162 5.98 -0.84 -12.75
C PHE A 162 6.12 0.57 -13.32
N ALA A 163 5.11 1.41 -13.13
CA ALA A 163 5.10 2.80 -13.58
C ALA A 163 5.75 3.67 -12.50
N ASP A 164 7.02 4.07 -12.72
CA ASP A 164 7.81 4.80 -11.72
C ASP A 164 7.53 6.30 -11.77
N ASN A 165 6.34 6.67 -11.35
CA ASN A 165 5.87 8.05 -11.29
C ASN A 165 5.01 8.25 -10.04
N THR A 166 5.34 9.26 -9.24
CA THR A 166 4.72 9.52 -7.94
C THR A 166 3.47 10.41 -7.99
N TYR A 167 3.24 11.08 -9.13
CA TYR A 167 2.05 11.89 -9.34
C TYR A 167 0.79 11.03 -9.41
N LYS A 168 -0.34 11.68 -9.34
CA LYS A 168 -1.63 11.02 -9.54
C LYS A 168 -1.66 10.32 -10.89
N THR A 169 -2.04 9.03 -10.87
CA THR A 169 -1.94 8.15 -12.02
C THR A 169 -3.23 7.37 -12.20
N THR A 170 -3.80 7.42 -13.39
CA THR A 170 -4.94 6.61 -13.81
C THR A 170 -4.48 5.35 -14.50
N PHE A 171 -5.05 4.22 -14.10
CA PHE A 171 -4.89 2.91 -14.73
C PHE A 171 -6.26 2.47 -15.26
N ASP A 172 -6.38 2.30 -16.55
CA ASP A 172 -7.57 1.73 -17.18
C ASP A 172 -7.22 0.38 -17.79
N PHE A 173 -7.86 -0.66 -17.31
CA PHE A 173 -7.58 -2.04 -17.72
C PHE A 173 -8.66 -2.62 -18.64
N GLY A 174 -8.97 -1.88 -19.70
CA GLY A 174 -10.00 -2.27 -20.64
C GLY A 174 -11.42 -1.87 -20.19
N TYR A 175 -11.52 -0.90 -19.28
CA TYR A 175 -12.80 -0.31 -18.86
C TYR A 175 -13.37 0.61 -19.94
N GLU A 176 -12.54 1.49 -20.49
CA GLU A 176 -12.91 2.38 -21.59
C GLU A 176 -13.08 1.58 -22.90
N ASN A 177 -12.12 0.71 -23.18
CA ASN A 177 -12.12 -0.11 -24.41
C ASN A 177 -11.41 -1.45 -24.17
N THR A 178 -12.04 -2.54 -24.55
CA THR A 178 -11.57 -3.91 -24.31
C THR A 178 -10.31 -4.31 -25.07
N ASP A 179 -9.88 -3.53 -26.08
CA ASP A 179 -8.75 -3.83 -26.96
C ASP A 179 -7.42 -3.27 -26.44
N TYR A 180 -7.46 -2.39 -25.43
CA TYR A 180 -6.27 -1.81 -24.83
C TYR A 180 -6.42 -1.56 -23.34
N TYR A 181 -5.29 -1.39 -22.67
CA TYR A 181 -5.19 -0.73 -21.38
C TYR A 181 -4.34 0.53 -21.50
N PHE A 182 -4.54 1.51 -20.62
CA PHE A 182 -3.66 2.65 -20.54
C PHE A 182 -3.24 2.97 -19.11
N VAL A 183 -2.09 3.66 -19.03
CA VAL A 183 -1.58 4.28 -17.80
C VAL A 183 -1.33 5.74 -18.12
N GLU A 184 -1.99 6.63 -17.39
CA GLU A 184 -1.89 8.07 -17.56
C GLU A 184 -1.42 8.72 -16.27
N HIS A 185 -0.28 9.39 -16.33
CA HIS A 185 0.23 10.24 -15.26
C HIS A 185 -0.22 11.67 -15.48
N GLU A 186 -0.81 12.33 -14.49
CA GLU A 186 -1.24 13.73 -14.62
C GLU A 186 -0.06 14.68 -14.87
N LYS A 187 1.12 14.36 -14.31
CA LYS A 187 2.37 15.11 -14.49
C LYS A 187 3.59 14.20 -14.43
N GLY A 188 4.76 14.77 -14.66
CA GLY A 188 6.04 14.08 -14.56
C GLY A 188 6.51 13.45 -15.86
N GLU A 189 7.40 12.50 -15.75
CA GLU A 189 8.02 11.82 -16.88
C GLU A 189 7.37 10.46 -17.13
N LEU A 190 7.51 9.98 -18.38
CA LEU A 190 7.14 8.63 -18.74
C LEU A 190 8.31 7.70 -18.39
N ASP A 191 8.30 7.17 -17.18
CA ASP A 191 9.25 6.15 -16.75
C ASP A 191 8.50 4.89 -16.29
N TYR A 192 8.83 3.75 -16.88
CA TYR A 192 8.26 2.48 -16.46
C TYR A 192 9.23 1.32 -16.71
N TYR A 193 9.17 0.34 -15.82
CA TYR A 193 9.92 -0.91 -15.93
C TYR A 193 9.04 -1.99 -16.52
N PHE A 194 9.51 -2.60 -17.59
CA PHE A 194 8.90 -3.79 -18.18
C PHE A 194 9.61 -5.04 -17.66
N MET A 195 8.87 -5.97 -17.07
CA MET A 195 9.37 -7.13 -16.35
C MET A 195 8.76 -8.42 -16.93
N PRO A 196 9.31 -8.98 -18.02
CA PRO A 196 8.79 -10.22 -18.60
C PRO A 196 9.19 -11.44 -17.77
N GLY A 197 8.28 -12.39 -17.62
CA GLY A 197 8.51 -13.65 -16.94
C GLY A 197 7.86 -14.83 -17.67
N ASN A 198 8.19 -16.04 -17.25
CA ASN A 198 7.49 -17.24 -17.70
C ASN A 198 6.14 -17.40 -16.98
N ASP A 199 6.06 -16.85 -15.77
CA ASP A 199 4.90 -16.89 -14.87
C ASP A 199 4.89 -15.69 -13.92
N MET A 200 3.87 -15.62 -13.08
CA MET A 200 3.73 -14.53 -12.09
C MET A 200 4.85 -14.55 -11.05
N ALA A 201 5.38 -15.71 -10.68
CA ALA A 201 6.42 -15.83 -9.67
C ALA A 201 7.73 -15.16 -10.14
N GLU A 202 8.12 -15.39 -11.40
CA GLU A 202 9.29 -14.73 -11.99
C GLU A 202 9.08 -13.21 -12.06
N VAL A 203 7.89 -12.76 -12.46
CA VAL A 203 7.55 -11.32 -12.55
C VAL A 203 7.59 -10.64 -11.18
N VAL A 204 6.98 -11.23 -10.14
CA VAL A 204 7.01 -10.71 -8.77
C VAL A 204 8.44 -10.71 -8.23
N GLY A 205 9.22 -11.75 -8.52
CA GLY A 205 10.64 -11.81 -8.16
C GLY A 205 11.47 -10.69 -8.79
N LEU A 206 11.23 -10.35 -10.07
CA LEU A 206 11.87 -9.21 -10.75
C LEU A 206 11.47 -7.88 -10.09
N TYR A 207 10.18 -7.68 -9.83
CA TYR A 207 9.67 -6.47 -9.18
C TYR A 207 10.28 -6.29 -7.78
N THR A 208 10.27 -7.34 -6.96
CA THR A 208 10.81 -7.27 -5.60
C THR A 208 12.34 -7.20 -5.57
N SER A 209 13.03 -7.69 -6.59
CA SER A 209 14.48 -7.47 -6.73
C SER A 209 14.84 -6.00 -6.95
N LEU A 210 13.96 -5.23 -7.60
CA LEU A 210 14.09 -3.79 -7.82
C LEU A 210 13.66 -2.99 -6.58
N THR A 211 12.49 -3.30 -6.05
CA THR A 211 11.84 -2.50 -5.00
C THR A 211 12.14 -2.96 -3.57
N GLY A 212 12.70 -4.14 -3.42
CA GLY A 212 12.98 -4.80 -2.14
C GLY A 212 11.90 -5.79 -1.72
N THR A 213 12.24 -6.68 -0.80
CA THR A 213 11.38 -7.72 -0.24
C THR A 213 10.85 -7.32 1.14
N THR A 214 9.74 -7.94 1.57
CA THR A 214 9.26 -7.83 2.94
C THR A 214 10.25 -8.53 3.89
N PRO A 215 10.76 -7.85 4.94
CA PRO A 215 11.71 -8.47 5.87
C PRO A 215 11.03 -9.53 6.74
N LEU A 216 11.81 -10.48 7.22
CA LEU A 216 11.34 -11.43 8.23
C LEU A 216 11.15 -10.72 9.56
N TYR A 217 9.92 -10.58 10.03
CA TYR A 217 9.61 -9.99 11.32
C TYR A 217 9.86 -10.95 12.48
N GLN A 218 9.77 -10.44 13.71
CA GLN A 218 9.80 -11.27 14.92
C GLN A 218 8.56 -12.17 14.96
N ARG A 219 8.68 -13.39 15.49
CA ARG A 219 7.62 -14.42 15.43
C ARG A 219 6.27 -13.97 16.02
N TRP A 220 6.29 -13.16 17.08
CA TRP A 220 5.08 -12.67 17.75
C TRP A 220 4.21 -11.78 16.86
N ILE A 221 4.79 -11.17 15.79
CA ILE A 221 4.03 -10.38 14.79
C ILE A 221 3.03 -11.23 14.00
N TYR A 222 3.32 -12.53 13.86
CA TYR A 222 2.41 -13.45 13.18
C TYR A 222 1.36 -14.06 14.12
N GLY A 223 1.34 -13.66 15.39
CA GLY A 223 0.36 -14.06 16.39
C GLY A 223 -1.01 -13.37 16.22
N SER A 224 -1.81 -13.38 17.28
CA SER A 224 -3.09 -12.68 17.34
C SER A 224 -2.91 -11.31 17.96
N HIS A 225 -3.46 -10.30 17.32
CA HIS A 225 -3.43 -8.91 17.76
C HIS A 225 -4.84 -8.44 18.12
N GLN A 226 -4.94 -7.71 19.22
CA GLN A 226 -6.17 -7.06 19.65
C GLN A 226 -5.99 -5.54 19.65
N SER A 227 -6.98 -4.84 19.15
CA SER A 227 -7.00 -3.38 19.05
C SER A 227 -8.43 -2.85 19.14
N ARG A 228 -8.56 -1.62 19.56
CA ARG A 228 -9.79 -0.83 19.47
C ARG A 228 -9.45 0.66 19.61
N TRP A 229 -10.13 1.49 18.86
CA TRP A 229 -10.23 2.93 19.12
C TRP A 229 -11.40 3.15 20.06
N GLY A 230 -11.24 3.32 21.42
CA GLY A 230 -9.98 3.28 22.14
C GLY A 230 -10.10 2.36 23.36
N TYR A 231 -8.94 1.90 23.76
CA TYR A 231 -8.72 1.45 25.13
C TYR A 231 -8.19 2.66 25.92
N TYR A 232 -9.02 3.22 26.78
CA TYR A 232 -8.83 4.58 27.29
C TYR A 232 -7.91 4.68 28.50
N THR A 233 -7.58 3.57 29.15
CA THR A 233 -6.73 3.55 30.34
C THR A 233 -5.78 2.35 30.33
N GLN A 234 -4.65 2.47 31.05
CA GLN A 234 -3.73 1.34 31.22
C GLN A 234 -4.37 0.15 31.94
N ASP A 235 -5.31 0.38 32.86
CA ASP A 235 -6.01 -0.71 33.56
C ASP A 235 -6.93 -1.46 32.59
N GLU A 236 -7.63 -0.77 31.70
CA GLU A 236 -8.44 -1.41 30.65
C GLU A 236 -7.57 -2.31 29.73
N VAL A 237 -6.37 -1.85 29.35
CA VAL A 237 -5.43 -2.65 28.54
C VAL A 237 -5.02 -3.93 29.28
N LEU A 238 -4.78 -3.85 30.59
CA LEU A 238 -4.48 -5.02 31.42
C LEU A 238 -5.66 -5.97 31.51
N ASP A 239 -6.87 -5.45 31.73
CA ASP A 239 -8.11 -6.24 31.80
C ASP A 239 -8.36 -7.02 30.50
N ILE A 240 -8.09 -6.40 29.34
CA ILE A 240 -8.17 -7.07 28.03
C ILE A 240 -7.18 -8.26 27.96
N ALA A 241 -5.93 -8.04 28.37
CA ALA A 241 -4.91 -9.10 28.36
C ALA A 241 -5.28 -10.24 29.33
N ASP A 242 -5.77 -9.91 30.54
CA ASP A 242 -6.21 -10.89 31.53
C ASP A 242 -7.41 -11.68 31.02
N LYS A 243 -8.36 -11.04 30.33
CA LYS A 243 -9.53 -11.70 29.76
C LYS A 243 -9.20 -12.70 28.66
N PHE A 244 -8.25 -12.37 27.75
CA PHE A 244 -7.74 -13.34 26.79
C PHE A 244 -7.15 -14.58 27.44
N ARG A 245 -6.37 -14.41 28.53
CA ARG A 245 -5.79 -15.54 29.30
C ARG A 245 -6.86 -16.35 30.01
N GLU A 246 -7.81 -15.70 30.70
CA GLU A 246 -8.92 -16.35 31.41
C GLU A 246 -9.71 -17.26 30.46
N LEU A 247 -9.95 -16.79 29.24
CA LEU A 247 -10.72 -17.51 28.22
C LEU A 247 -9.88 -18.46 27.36
N ASP A 248 -8.58 -18.62 27.68
CA ASP A 248 -7.66 -19.48 26.92
C ASP A 248 -7.65 -19.20 25.41
N ILE A 249 -7.73 -17.89 25.06
CA ILE A 249 -7.60 -17.38 23.68
C ILE A 249 -6.20 -16.77 23.57
N PRO A 250 -5.30 -17.31 22.72
CA PRO A 250 -3.97 -16.74 22.53
C PRO A 250 -4.02 -15.30 22.01
N CYS A 251 -3.17 -14.42 22.58
CA CYS A 251 -3.00 -13.03 22.15
C CYS A 251 -1.55 -12.62 22.40
N ASP A 252 -0.84 -12.19 21.36
CA ASP A 252 0.56 -11.76 21.45
C ASP A 252 0.70 -10.24 21.52
N VAL A 253 -0.28 -9.48 21.05
CA VAL A 253 -0.17 -8.04 20.89
C VAL A 253 -1.46 -7.32 21.26
N ILE A 254 -1.33 -6.23 21.99
CA ILE A 254 -2.38 -5.22 22.14
C ILE A 254 -1.87 -3.92 21.52
N HIS A 255 -2.71 -3.28 20.70
CA HIS A 255 -2.43 -1.96 20.13
C HIS A 255 -3.08 -0.88 20.99
N MET A 256 -2.32 0.18 21.27
CA MET A 256 -2.83 1.42 21.82
C MET A 256 -3.10 2.40 20.68
N ASP A 257 -4.37 2.80 20.55
CA ASP A 257 -4.84 3.81 19.63
C ASP A 257 -4.59 5.23 20.21
N ILE A 258 -4.97 6.29 19.52
CA ILE A 258 -4.57 7.69 19.80
C ILE A 258 -4.81 8.18 21.25
N ASP A 259 -5.71 7.54 22.01
CA ASP A 259 -6.12 7.97 23.34
C ASP A 259 -5.06 7.82 24.45
N TYR A 260 -3.95 7.11 24.16
CA TYR A 260 -2.83 7.05 25.13
C TYR A 260 -2.01 8.35 25.15
N MET A 261 -2.10 9.14 24.09
CA MET A 261 -1.33 10.37 23.93
C MET A 261 -1.89 11.52 24.78
N ASN A 262 -1.03 12.40 25.25
CA ASN A 262 -1.44 13.66 25.91
C ASN A 262 -2.06 14.63 24.89
N GLY A 263 -3.38 14.66 24.83
CA GLY A 263 -4.12 15.50 23.88
C GLY A 263 -3.73 15.22 22.43
N TYR A 264 -3.56 13.96 22.08
CA TYR A 264 -3.19 13.45 20.74
C TYR A 264 -1.86 13.96 20.19
N ARG A 265 -0.94 14.42 21.06
CA ARG A 265 0.43 14.80 20.67
C ARG A 265 1.29 13.56 20.54
N VAL A 266 1.85 13.31 19.36
CA VAL A 266 2.69 12.14 19.12
C VAL A 266 3.92 12.12 20.04
N PHE A 267 4.41 10.92 20.37
CA PHE A 267 5.55 10.71 21.30
C PHE A 267 5.32 11.25 22.72
N THR A 268 4.05 11.37 23.16
CA THR A 268 3.68 11.72 24.54
C THR A 268 2.72 10.67 25.12
N PHE A 269 2.60 10.67 26.43
CA PHE A 269 1.63 9.84 27.17
C PHE A 269 0.74 10.72 28.02
N ASP A 270 -0.53 10.33 28.17
CA ASP A 270 -1.48 10.97 29.09
C ASP A 270 -1.22 10.49 30.52
N ASP A 271 -0.66 11.33 31.38
CA ASP A 271 -0.29 11.00 32.75
C ASP A 271 -1.44 10.54 33.64
N LYS A 272 -2.70 10.84 33.27
CA LYS A 272 -3.88 10.43 34.03
C LYS A 272 -4.42 9.08 33.60
N LYS A 273 -4.41 8.83 32.28
CA LYS A 273 -4.94 7.60 31.68
C LYS A 273 -3.90 6.49 31.65
N PHE A 274 -2.65 6.87 31.39
CA PHE A 274 -1.49 5.97 31.24
C PHE A 274 -0.32 6.48 32.11
N PRO A 275 -0.46 6.50 33.46
CA PRO A 275 0.54 7.07 34.38
C PRO A 275 1.85 6.29 34.43
N ASP A 276 1.86 5.01 34.04
CA ASP A 276 3.05 4.13 34.09
C ASP A 276 3.03 3.14 32.90
N VAL A 277 3.30 3.65 31.70
CA VAL A 277 3.32 2.80 30.49
C VAL A 277 4.44 1.75 30.54
N LYS A 278 5.57 2.08 31.18
CA LYS A 278 6.66 1.10 31.36
C LYS A 278 6.21 -0.06 32.22
N GLY A 279 5.64 0.22 33.40
CA GLY A 279 5.08 -0.82 34.27
C GLY A 279 3.92 -1.58 33.62
N LEU A 280 3.10 -0.92 32.80
CA LEU A 280 2.08 -1.59 31.96
C LEU A 280 2.74 -2.60 31.02
N SER A 281 3.78 -2.19 30.27
CA SER A 281 4.50 -3.06 29.36
C SER A 281 5.15 -4.25 30.06
N GLU A 282 5.75 -4.04 31.24
CA GLU A 282 6.33 -5.12 32.05
C GLU A 282 5.26 -6.13 32.50
N LYS A 283 4.12 -5.66 33.00
CA LYS A 283 2.98 -6.51 33.38
C LYS A 283 2.39 -7.30 32.21
N LEU A 284 2.35 -6.69 31.02
CA LEU A 284 1.90 -7.37 29.80
C LEU A 284 2.94 -8.40 29.33
N ALA A 285 4.22 -8.11 29.45
CA ALA A 285 5.30 -9.07 29.14
C ALA A 285 5.22 -10.33 30.02
N ASP A 286 4.86 -10.20 31.30
CA ASP A 286 4.59 -11.34 32.19
C ASP A 286 3.41 -12.21 31.70
N ARG A 287 2.52 -11.64 30.93
CA ARG A 287 1.39 -12.30 30.26
C ARG A 287 1.72 -12.83 28.86
N GLY A 288 2.93 -12.57 28.38
CA GLY A 288 3.36 -12.90 27.02
C GLY A 288 2.86 -11.93 25.94
N VAL A 289 2.34 -10.78 26.33
CA VAL A 289 1.75 -9.77 25.43
C VAL A 289 2.71 -8.62 25.19
N LYS A 290 2.78 -8.12 23.94
CA LYS A 290 3.55 -6.96 23.51
C LYS A 290 2.63 -5.76 23.28
N LEU A 291 3.17 -4.55 23.42
CA LEU A 291 2.48 -3.32 23.07
C LEU A 291 2.98 -2.77 21.73
N ILE A 292 2.04 -2.34 20.90
CA ILE A 292 2.25 -1.51 19.74
C ILE A 292 1.49 -0.20 19.97
N SER A 293 2.08 0.95 19.64
CA SER A 293 1.41 2.24 19.73
C SER A 293 1.24 2.89 18.35
N ILE A 294 0.11 3.56 18.17
CA ILE A 294 -0.14 4.39 16.99
C ILE A 294 0.66 5.69 17.07
N ILE A 295 1.10 6.22 15.95
CA ILE A 295 1.58 7.59 15.75
C ILE A 295 1.05 8.13 14.43
N ASP A 296 0.63 9.39 14.44
CA ASP A 296 0.18 10.13 13.28
C ASP A 296 1.23 11.16 12.84
N PRO A 297 1.24 11.63 11.59
CA PRO A 297 2.22 12.62 11.15
C PRO A 297 1.93 14.05 11.63
N GLY A 298 0.67 14.37 11.96
CA GLY A 298 0.26 15.72 12.37
C GLY A 298 0.85 16.14 13.71
N VAL A 299 1.75 17.12 13.70
CA VAL A 299 2.36 17.71 14.90
C VAL A 299 1.53 18.90 15.34
N LYS A 300 0.97 18.85 16.57
CA LYS A 300 0.18 19.95 17.12
C LYS A 300 0.98 21.25 17.13
N LYS A 301 0.37 22.34 16.63
CA LYS A 301 0.89 23.69 16.76
C LYS A 301 0.75 24.14 18.22
N ASP A 302 1.86 24.08 18.98
CA ASP A 302 1.88 24.36 20.41
C ASP A 302 3.34 24.68 20.82
N GLU A 303 3.58 25.93 21.24
CA GLU A 303 4.92 26.45 21.59
C GLU A 303 5.54 25.72 22.80
N ASP A 304 4.75 25.06 23.64
CA ASP A 304 5.22 24.27 24.78
C ASP A 304 5.49 22.80 24.39
N TYR A 305 5.12 22.38 23.18
CA TYR A 305 5.29 21.01 22.71
C TYR A 305 6.65 20.83 21.99
N PHE A 306 7.46 19.93 22.53
CA PHE A 306 8.85 19.75 22.06
C PHE A 306 8.95 19.40 20.57
N MET A 307 8.01 18.59 20.01
CA MET A 307 8.04 18.25 18.59
C MET A 307 7.80 19.47 17.70
N TYR A 308 6.88 20.34 18.08
CA TYR A 308 6.63 21.58 17.35
C TYR A 308 7.83 22.53 17.44
N LYS A 309 8.33 22.74 18.66
CA LYS A 309 9.46 23.64 18.90
C LYS A 309 10.71 23.21 18.15
N GLU A 310 11.13 21.95 18.31
CA GLU A 310 12.30 21.42 17.59
C GLU A 310 12.10 21.43 16.07
N GLY A 311 10.89 21.07 15.60
CA GLY A 311 10.55 21.07 14.19
C GLY A 311 10.62 22.46 13.55
N MET A 312 10.16 23.49 14.26
CA MET A 312 10.30 24.89 13.82
C MET A 312 11.79 25.34 13.78
N GLU A 313 12.58 24.97 14.79
CA GLU A 313 14.01 25.31 14.86
C GLU A 313 14.83 24.71 13.71
N MET A 314 14.43 23.54 13.19
CA MET A 314 15.16 22.82 12.14
C MET A 314 14.49 22.88 10.76
N ASP A 315 13.45 23.68 10.60
CA ASP A 315 12.67 23.78 9.35
C ASP A 315 12.15 22.40 8.89
N ALA A 316 11.47 21.70 9.81
CA ALA A 316 11.05 20.33 9.58
C ALA A 316 9.71 20.19 8.84
N PHE A 317 8.93 21.25 8.70
CA PHE A 317 7.55 21.18 8.26
C PHE A 317 7.38 21.61 6.80
N ALA A 318 6.28 21.16 6.17
CA ALA A 318 5.85 21.59 4.86
C ALA A 318 5.44 23.08 4.87
N HIS A 319 5.54 23.76 3.74
CA HIS A 319 5.27 25.20 3.61
C HIS A 319 4.16 25.47 2.60
N ASP A 320 3.44 26.57 2.80
CA ASP A 320 2.64 27.19 1.77
C ASP A 320 3.50 27.85 0.69
N THR A 321 2.89 28.21 -0.43
CA THR A 321 3.59 28.85 -1.56
C THR A 321 4.19 30.23 -1.21
N ASP A 322 3.70 30.87 -0.17
CA ASP A 322 4.24 32.14 0.34
C ASP A 322 5.44 31.96 1.30
N GLY A 323 5.81 30.71 1.58
CA GLY A 323 6.92 30.34 2.48
C GLY A 323 6.53 30.25 3.95
N SER A 324 5.28 30.47 4.31
CA SER A 324 4.80 30.20 5.69
C SER A 324 4.66 28.69 5.91
N VAL A 325 4.75 28.23 7.16
CA VAL A 325 4.53 26.83 7.48
C VAL A 325 3.06 26.48 7.23
N TYR A 326 2.82 25.41 6.47
CA TYR A 326 1.47 24.92 6.16
C TYR A 326 0.79 24.35 7.41
N GLU A 327 -0.45 24.76 7.63
CA GLU A 327 -1.29 24.36 8.77
C GLU A 327 -2.61 23.74 8.32
N ASN A 328 -3.02 22.66 8.98
CA ASN A 328 -4.35 22.06 8.83
C ASN A 328 -4.80 21.51 10.19
N ALA A 329 -5.93 20.83 10.26
CA ALA A 329 -6.42 20.20 11.48
C ALA A 329 -6.39 18.69 11.38
N VAL A 330 -5.94 18.03 12.44
CA VAL A 330 -6.07 16.59 12.71
C VAL A 330 -6.46 16.39 14.18
N TRP A 331 -6.31 15.21 14.75
CA TRP A 331 -6.78 14.89 16.10
C TRP A 331 -6.40 15.89 17.20
N PRO A 332 -5.17 16.42 17.30
CA PRO A 332 -4.82 17.42 18.31
C PRO A 332 -5.33 18.84 17.99
N GLY A 333 -6.05 19.05 16.91
CA GLY A 333 -6.48 20.35 16.41
C GLY A 333 -5.52 20.92 15.37
N THR A 334 -5.26 22.25 15.38
CA THR A 334 -4.33 22.87 14.44
C THR A 334 -2.96 22.22 14.53
N SER A 335 -2.47 21.74 13.40
CA SER A 335 -1.26 20.93 13.27
C SER A 335 -0.46 21.32 12.05
N VAL A 336 0.82 20.99 12.07
CA VAL A 336 1.79 21.11 10.99
C VAL A 336 2.27 19.73 10.57
N PHE A 337 2.77 19.58 9.34
CA PHE A 337 3.07 18.29 8.73
C PHE A 337 4.58 18.19 8.45
N PRO A 338 5.29 17.21 9.04
CA PRO A 338 6.72 17.02 8.79
C PRO A 338 7.02 16.76 7.31
N ASP A 339 8.04 17.39 6.78
CA ASP A 339 8.57 17.10 5.47
C ASP A 339 9.48 15.87 5.52
N PHE A 340 8.89 14.69 5.46
CA PHE A 340 9.64 13.43 5.45
C PHE A 340 10.50 13.23 4.20
N THR A 341 10.43 14.11 3.19
CA THR A 341 11.35 14.06 2.05
C THR A 341 12.76 14.51 2.43
N LYS A 342 12.90 15.34 3.47
CA LYS A 342 14.19 15.73 4.08
C LYS A 342 14.79 14.58 4.90
N GLN A 343 16.05 14.22 4.61
CA GLN A 343 16.74 13.19 5.40
C GLN A 343 16.92 13.59 6.87
N SER A 344 17.15 14.87 7.14
CA SER A 344 17.26 15.42 8.51
C SER A 344 15.98 15.21 9.31
N VAL A 345 14.83 15.46 8.69
CA VAL A 345 13.50 15.27 9.31
C VAL A 345 13.24 13.80 9.59
N ARG A 346 13.57 12.90 8.64
CA ARG A 346 13.46 11.44 8.90
C ARG A 346 14.32 10.99 10.06
N SER A 347 15.56 11.51 10.15
CA SER A 347 16.45 11.18 11.27
C SER A 347 15.92 11.68 12.60
N TRP A 348 15.45 12.93 12.65
CA TRP A 348 14.83 13.54 13.83
C TRP A 348 13.59 12.76 14.29
N TRP A 349 12.65 12.44 13.36
CA TRP A 349 11.47 11.64 13.66
C TRP A 349 11.83 10.24 14.17
N GLY A 350 12.77 9.59 13.51
CA GLY A 350 13.28 8.28 13.91
C GLY A 350 13.93 8.29 15.31
N ASP A 351 14.63 9.34 15.68
CA ASP A 351 15.23 9.46 17.02
C ASP A 351 14.17 9.55 18.12
N LYS A 352 12.96 10.07 17.84
CA LYS A 352 11.86 10.12 18.81
C LYS A 352 11.25 8.75 19.10
N THR A 353 11.44 7.76 18.27
CA THR A 353 11.01 6.38 18.58
C THR A 353 11.61 5.85 19.87
N LYS A 354 12.76 6.39 20.29
CA LYS A 354 13.41 6.08 21.57
C LYS A 354 12.48 6.32 22.76
N ILE A 355 11.66 7.38 22.73
CA ILE A 355 10.69 7.69 23.79
C ILE A 355 9.73 6.51 23.99
N LEU A 356 9.21 5.96 22.89
CA LEU A 356 8.27 4.83 22.93
C LEU A 356 8.98 3.53 23.39
N LEU A 357 10.18 3.26 22.85
CA LEU A 357 10.96 2.08 23.20
C LEU A 357 11.37 2.06 24.69
N GLU A 358 11.72 3.18 25.29
CA GLU A 358 12.06 3.31 26.71
C GLU A 358 10.88 3.01 27.65
N HIS A 359 9.65 3.13 27.12
CA HIS A 359 8.42 2.76 27.79
C HIS A 359 7.93 1.32 27.44
N GLY A 360 8.75 0.54 26.74
CA GLY A 360 8.48 -0.87 26.45
C GLY A 360 7.60 -1.14 25.23
N ILE A 361 7.33 -0.12 24.40
CA ILE A 361 6.64 -0.30 23.13
C ILE A 361 7.52 -1.16 22.20
N SER A 362 6.95 -2.18 21.58
CA SER A 362 7.67 -3.21 20.82
C SER A 362 7.53 -3.08 19.29
N GLY A 363 6.68 -2.20 18.82
CA GLY A 363 6.43 -1.88 17.42
C GLY A 363 5.60 -0.60 17.30
N ILE A 364 5.55 -0.03 16.11
CA ILE A 364 4.86 1.25 15.87
C ILE A 364 3.85 1.08 14.73
N TRP A 365 2.69 1.71 14.89
CA TRP A 365 1.64 1.78 13.90
C TRP A 365 1.55 3.24 13.39
N ASN A 366 1.86 3.44 12.09
CA ASN A 366 1.73 4.72 11.41
C ASN A 366 0.34 4.82 10.80
N ASP A 367 -0.43 5.82 11.20
CA ASP A 367 -1.76 6.11 10.69
C ASP A 367 -1.87 7.53 10.13
N MET A 368 -2.97 7.86 9.50
CA MET A 368 -3.28 9.19 8.95
C MET A 368 -2.23 9.74 7.96
N ASN A 369 -1.44 8.88 7.34
CA ASN A 369 -0.24 9.24 6.59
C ASN A 369 -0.38 9.19 5.06
N GLU A 370 -1.58 9.44 4.53
CA GLU A 370 -1.86 9.68 3.11
C GLU A 370 -1.21 10.96 2.55
N PRO A 371 -1.12 12.11 3.28
CA PRO A 371 -1.57 12.51 4.61
C PRO A 371 -3.04 12.93 4.67
N ALA A 372 -3.77 12.44 5.69
CA ALA A 372 -5.14 12.84 5.97
C ALA A 372 -5.23 14.12 6.78
N SER A 373 -6.30 14.90 6.60
CA SER A 373 -6.59 16.13 7.36
C SER A 373 -8.08 16.48 7.34
N PHE A 374 -8.55 17.23 8.37
CA PHE A 374 -9.98 17.42 8.63
C PHE A 374 -10.59 18.64 7.95
N ASN A 375 -9.78 19.66 7.62
CA ASN A 375 -10.26 20.84 6.90
C ASN A 375 -10.09 20.72 5.37
N GLY A 376 -10.30 19.52 4.84
CA GLY A 376 -10.04 19.17 3.45
C GLY A 376 -8.63 18.59 3.24
N PRO A 377 -8.36 18.01 2.07
CA PRO A 377 -7.05 17.45 1.74
C PRO A 377 -5.98 18.55 1.70
N LEU A 378 -4.71 18.17 1.85
CA LEU A 378 -3.62 19.11 1.62
C LEU A 378 -3.71 19.62 0.17
N PRO A 379 -3.58 20.95 -0.07
CA PRO A 379 -3.51 21.50 -1.42
C PRO A 379 -2.33 20.92 -2.23
N ASP A 380 -2.52 20.79 -3.54
CA ASP A 380 -1.53 20.19 -4.45
C ASP A 380 -0.21 21.00 -4.50
N ASP A 381 -0.27 22.29 -4.22
CA ASP A 381 0.82 23.24 -4.29
C ASP A 381 1.58 23.45 -2.96
N VAL A 382 1.23 22.77 -1.87
CA VAL A 382 2.02 22.75 -0.63
C VAL A 382 3.42 22.25 -0.91
N GLN A 383 4.44 22.97 -0.40
CA GLN A 383 5.83 22.77 -0.73
C GLN A 383 6.56 21.83 0.24
N PHE A 384 7.27 20.86 -0.31
CA PHE A 384 8.22 19.97 0.34
C PHE A 384 9.59 20.11 -0.34
N GLU A 385 10.68 19.62 0.27
CA GLU A 385 12.02 19.65 -0.36
C GLU A 385 12.05 18.92 -1.71
N TYR A 386 11.31 17.81 -1.84
CA TYR A 386 11.29 17.00 -3.07
C TYR A 386 10.40 17.61 -4.18
N GLY A 387 9.57 18.59 -3.86
CA GLY A 387 8.64 19.26 -4.77
C GLY A 387 7.28 19.56 -4.14
N ALA A 388 6.32 19.97 -4.94
CA ALA A 388 4.96 20.24 -4.50
C ALA A 388 4.23 18.97 -4.01
N HIS A 389 3.20 19.13 -3.20
CA HIS A 389 2.41 18.04 -2.63
C HIS A 389 1.90 17.05 -3.68
N GLU A 390 1.43 17.52 -4.83
CA GLU A 390 0.99 16.64 -5.93
C GLU A 390 2.03 15.59 -6.35
N LYS A 391 3.33 15.90 -6.18
CA LYS A 391 4.45 14.97 -6.43
C LYS A 391 4.76 14.09 -5.23
N VAL A 392 4.53 14.57 -4.02
CA VAL A 392 4.94 13.95 -2.75
C VAL A 392 3.83 13.10 -2.14
N HIS A 393 2.58 13.38 -2.44
CA HIS A 393 1.40 12.78 -1.81
C HIS A 393 1.49 11.26 -1.68
N ASN A 394 1.65 10.54 -2.79
CA ASN A 394 1.66 9.08 -2.78
C ASN A 394 2.86 8.46 -2.05
N ILE A 395 3.95 9.22 -1.84
CA ILE A 395 5.18 8.76 -1.17
C ILE A 395 5.34 9.30 0.24
N TYR A 396 4.42 10.14 0.73
CA TYR A 396 4.50 10.72 2.07
C TYR A 396 4.51 9.63 3.15
N GLY A 397 3.52 8.72 3.12
CA GLY A 397 3.46 7.59 4.04
C GLY A 397 4.63 6.62 3.92
N HIS A 398 5.16 6.43 2.72
CA HIS A 398 6.39 5.65 2.50
C HIS A 398 7.57 6.24 3.27
N PHE A 399 7.79 7.54 3.19
CA PHE A 399 8.90 8.19 3.90
C PHE A 399 8.69 8.25 5.41
N MET A 400 7.45 8.40 5.89
CA MET A 400 7.15 8.28 7.32
C MET A 400 7.46 6.87 7.83
N ALA A 401 7.01 5.83 7.12
CA ALA A 401 7.29 4.44 7.47
C ALA A 401 8.80 4.14 7.49
N LYS A 402 9.54 4.67 6.50
CA LYS A 402 11.00 4.58 6.44
C LYS A 402 11.65 5.26 7.64
N ALA A 403 11.23 6.48 8.00
CA ALA A 403 11.74 7.22 9.16
C ALA A 403 11.53 6.44 10.46
N THR A 404 10.33 5.90 10.65
CA THR A 404 9.96 5.09 11.81
C THR A 404 10.77 3.79 11.88
N TYR A 405 10.91 3.07 10.76
CA TYR A 405 11.68 1.83 10.68
C TYR A 405 13.16 2.06 10.97
N GLU A 406 13.79 3.06 10.35
CA GLU A 406 15.20 3.40 10.56
C GLU A 406 15.45 3.82 12.01
N GLY A 407 14.51 4.56 12.63
CA GLY A 407 14.55 4.92 14.03
C GLY A 407 14.50 3.71 14.97
N LEU A 408 13.57 2.79 14.74
CA LEU A 408 13.49 1.53 15.49
C LEU A 408 14.74 0.67 15.31
N ALA A 409 15.24 0.52 14.08
CA ALA A 409 16.46 -0.23 13.80
C ALA A 409 17.68 0.33 14.53
N LYS A 410 17.76 1.66 14.65
CA LYS A 410 18.84 2.36 15.37
C LYS A 410 18.73 2.21 16.89
N ASN A 411 17.51 2.28 17.43
CA ASN A 411 17.27 2.49 18.86
C ASN A 411 16.90 1.21 19.64
N ASP A 412 16.45 0.11 18.98
CA ASP A 412 15.91 -1.12 19.63
C ASP A 412 16.97 -2.24 19.83
N GLY A 413 18.26 -1.87 19.96
CA GLY A 413 19.31 -2.81 20.34
C GLY A 413 19.51 -3.99 19.37
N GLY A 414 19.23 -3.82 18.08
CA GLY A 414 19.44 -4.83 17.03
C GLY A 414 18.29 -5.82 16.86
N LYS A 415 17.15 -5.60 17.50
CA LYS A 415 15.94 -6.35 17.18
C LYS A 415 15.41 -5.98 15.81
N ARG A 416 14.70 -6.91 15.16
CA ARG A 416 14.03 -6.66 13.88
C ARG A 416 12.84 -5.72 14.10
N PRO A 417 12.83 -4.51 13.50
CA PRO A 417 11.75 -3.55 13.68
C PRO A 417 10.42 -4.06 13.15
N PHE A 418 9.33 -3.58 13.73
CA PHE A 418 8.01 -3.73 13.15
C PHE A 418 7.32 -2.38 13.08
N VAL A 419 6.96 -2.00 11.87
CA VAL A 419 6.13 -0.84 11.55
C VAL A 419 4.90 -1.34 10.80
N LEU A 420 3.72 -0.96 11.24
CA LEU A 420 2.47 -1.12 10.51
C LEU A 420 2.12 0.23 9.90
N THR A 421 1.72 0.31 8.64
CA THR A 421 1.38 1.59 7.99
C THR A 421 0.06 1.53 7.24
N ARG A 422 -0.71 2.63 7.28
CA ARG A 422 -1.93 2.76 6.49
C ARG A 422 -1.59 3.12 5.05
N ALA A 423 -0.93 4.23 4.81
CA ALA A 423 -0.51 4.64 3.47
C ALA A 423 0.84 4.03 3.09
N ALA A 424 0.96 3.63 1.82
CA ALA A 424 2.17 3.02 1.26
C ALA A 424 2.32 3.29 -0.23
N TYR A 425 3.55 3.13 -0.72
CA TYR A 425 3.95 3.19 -2.12
C TYR A 425 4.85 1.99 -2.46
N ALA A 426 5.22 1.84 -3.74
CA ALA A 426 6.18 0.82 -4.17
C ALA A 426 7.49 0.92 -3.35
N GLY A 427 7.97 -0.21 -2.83
CA GLY A 427 9.16 -0.27 -1.99
C GLY A 427 8.92 -0.07 -0.50
N SER A 428 7.71 0.29 -0.07
CA SER A 428 7.37 0.42 1.36
C SER A 428 7.51 -0.90 2.11
N GLN A 429 7.32 -2.04 1.43
CA GLN A 429 7.45 -3.38 2.02
C GLN A 429 8.79 -3.63 2.71
N LYS A 430 9.85 -2.91 2.36
CA LYS A 430 11.16 -2.98 3.04
C LYS A 430 11.12 -2.47 4.48
N TYR A 431 10.16 -1.62 4.79
CA TYR A 431 10.11 -0.87 6.03
C TYR A 431 8.89 -1.22 6.89
N CYS A 432 7.83 -1.74 6.30
CA CYS A 432 6.55 -1.91 7.00
C CYS A 432 5.72 -3.08 6.48
N GLY A 433 4.82 -3.57 7.34
CA GLY A 433 3.61 -4.24 6.95
C GLY A 433 2.46 -3.24 6.78
N GLY A 434 1.32 -3.68 6.27
CA GLY A 434 0.15 -2.83 6.06
C GLY A 434 -1.17 -3.52 6.41
N TRP A 435 -2.23 -2.74 6.47
CA TRP A 435 -3.59 -3.27 6.51
C TRP A 435 -4.47 -2.51 5.51
N THR A 436 -5.65 -3.01 5.22
CA THR A 436 -6.53 -2.46 4.17
C THR A 436 -7.27 -1.18 4.57
N GLY A 437 -6.86 -0.53 5.67
CA GLY A 437 -7.52 0.67 6.18
C GLY A 437 -8.87 0.38 6.86
N ASP A 438 -9.77 1.35 6.80
CA ASP A 438 -11.01 1.40 7.58
C ASP A 438 -12.14 0.60 6.91
N ASN A 439 -12.04 -0.71 6.92
CA ASN A 439 -13.09 -1.60 6.44
C ASN A 439 -14.32 -1.59 7.41
N HIS A 440 -15.43 -2.14 6.96
CA HIS A 440 -16.67 -2.17 7.76
C HIS A 440 -17.09 -3.59 8.16
N SER A 441 -17.90 -3.67 9.22
CA SER A 441 -18.52 -4.90 9.71
C SER A 441 -19.69 -5.31 8.81
N ILE A 442 -19.38 -5.69 7.57
CA ILE A 442 -20.34 -6.18 6.57
C ILE A 442 -19.80 -7.41 5.82
N TRP A 443 -20.68 -8.27 5.37
CA TRP A 443 -20.33 -9.53 4.69
C TRP A 443 -19.48 -9.31 3.43
N ALA A 444 -19.80 -8.28 2.64
CA ALA A 444 -19.05 -7.95 1.43
C ALA A 444 -17.55 -7.67 1.72
N HIS A 445 -17.22 -7.15 2.91
CA HIS A 445 -15.85 -6.84 3.27
C HIS A 445 -15.03 -8.07 3.70
N ILE A 446 -15.66 -9.21 3.97
CA ILE A 446 -14.92 -10.49 4.09
C ILE A 446 -14.34 -10.88 2.73
N ALA A 447 -15.17 -10.89 1.67
CA ALA A 447 -14.71 -11.19 0.32
C ALA A 447 -13.67 -10.18 -0.15
N LEU A 448 -13.97 -8.87 -0.03
CA LEU A 448 -13.07 -7.80 -0.40
C LEU A 448 -11.70 -7.91 0.29
N SER A 449 -11.66 -8.30 1.56
CA SER A 449 -10.40 -8.45 2.30
C SER A 449 -9.49 -9.52 1.70
N LEU A 450 -10.03 -10.62 1.20
CA LEU A 450 -9.25 -11.68 0.54
C LEU A 450 -8.67 -11.19 -0.78
N GLU A 451 -9.48 -10.49 -1.58
CA GLU A 451 -9.06 -9.91 -2.86
C GLU A 451 -7.95 -8.87 -2.67
N GLN A 452 -8.11 -7.96 -1.71
CA GLN A 452 -7.11 -6.93 -1.39
C GLN A 452 -5.81 -7.52 -0.88
N VAL A 453 -5.87 -8.49 0.06
CA VAL A 453 -4.67 -9.15 0.60
C VAL A 453 -3.91 -9.89 -0.49
N CYS A 454 -4.59 -10.59 -1.40
CA CYS A 454 -3.96 -11.26 -2.53
C CYS A 454 -3.28 -10.26 -3.48
N ASN A 455 -3.94 -9.14 -3.83
CA ASN A 455 -3.36 -8.11 -4.68
C ASN A 455 -2.20 -7.37 -4.02
N LEU A 456 -2.28 -7.06 -2.72
CA LEU A 456 -1.18 -6.48 -1.95
C LEU A 456 0.03 -7.41 -1.94
N SER A 457 -0.20 -8.70 -1.71
CA SER A 457 0.86 -9.71 -1.67
C SER A 457 1.61 -9.83 -3.00
N VAL A 458 0.91 -9.93 -4.14
CA VAL A 458 1.55 -9.99 -5.47
C VAL A 458 2.15 -8.64 -5.88
N SER A 459 1.77 -7.55 -5.22
CA SER A 459 2.37 -6.21 -5.37
C SER A 459 3.55 -5.96 -4.41
N GLY A 460 4.07 -7.01 -3.75
CA GLY A 460 5.26 -6.98 -2.90
C GLY A 460 5.01 -6.71 -1.42
N LEU A 461 3.82 -6.22 -1.02
CA LEU A 461 3.47 -6.00 0.38
C LEU A 461 2.89 -7.28 1.01
N ALA A 462 3.75 -8.28 1.22
CA ALA A 462 3.34 -9.61 1.66
C ALA A 462 2.90 -9.68 3.14
N MET A 463 3.38 -8.77 4.01
CA MET A 463 2.93 -8.63 5.39
C MET A 463 1.74 -7.68 5.45
N CYS A 464 0.54 -8.19 5.18
CA CYS A 464 -0.70 -7.40 5.16
C CYS A 464 -1.88 -8.20 5.69
N GLY A 465 -2.97 -7.49 6.01
CA GLY A 465 -4.24 -8.03 6.47
C GLY A 465 -5.33 -6.97 6.45
N SER A 466 -6.51 -7.31 6.93
CA SER A 466 -7.63 -6.38 7.15
C SER A 466 -8.05 -6.42 8.61
N ASP A 467 -8.78 -5.43 9.07
CA ASP A 467 -9.31 -5.42 10.42
C ASP A 467 -10.40 -6.50 10.58
N ILE A 468 -10.10 -7.49 11.41
CA ILE A 468 -11.00 -8.62 11.69
C ILE A 468 -12.22 -8.11 12.45
N GLY A 469 -13.40 -8.45 11.96
CA GLY A 469 -14.67 -7.98 12.49
C GLY A 469 -15.17 -6.71 11.84
N GLY A 470 -14.30 -5.99 11.12
CA GLY A 470 -14.55 -4.67 10.53
C GLY A 470 -14.27 -3.53 11.52
N PHE A 471 -13.67 -2.44 11.00
CA PHE A 471 -13.38 -1.24 11.79
C PHE A 471 -14.65 -0.42 12.03
N GLY A 472 -15.34 -0.03 10.95
CA GLY A 472 -16.61 0.71 11.01
C GLY A 472 -17.81 -0.21 11.18
N SER A 473 -18.93 0.36 11.66
CA SER A 473 -20.18 -0.36 11.89
C SER A 473 -20.15 -1.39 13.03
N ASP A 474 -21.32 -1.93 13.37
CA ASP A 474 -21.47 -2.91 14.44
C ASP A 474 -21.40 -4.33 13.89
N THR A 475 -20.45 -5.12 14.33
CA THR A 475 -20.38 -6.53 13.96
C THR A 475 -21.46 -7.36 14.68
N THR A 476 -21.78 -8.54 14.10
CA THR A 476 -22.62 -9.56 14.74
C THR A 476 -21.75 -10.76 15.17
N PRO A 477 -22.24 -11.63 16.06
CA PRO A 477 -21.50 -12.82 16.49
C PRO A 477 -21.03 -13.69 15.31
N GLU A 478 -21.92 -14.00 14.37
CA GLU A 478 -21.58 -14.80 13.19
C GLU A 478 -20.59 -14.11 12.27
N LEU A 479 -20.79 -12.82 11.97
CA LEU A 479 -19.91 -12.05 11.11
C LEU A 479 -18.48 -11.99 11.70
N LEU A 480 -18.36 -11.76 13.03
CA LEU A 480 -17.06 -11.78 13.71
C LEU A 480 -16.35 -13.11 13.54
N VAL A 481 -17.05 -14.23 13.78
CA VAL A 481 -16.48 -15.57 13.62
C VAL A 481 -16.00 -15.79 12.20
N ARG A 482 -16.79 -15.43 11.17
CA ARG A 482 -16.41 -15.59 9.77
C ARG A 482 -15.22 -14.71 9.36
N PHE A 483 -15.11 -13.49 9.90
CA PHE A 483 -13.90 -12.67 9.71
C PHE A 483 -12.66 -13.37 10.31
N TYR A 484 -12.74 -13.91 11.51
CA TYR A 484 -11.65 -14.67 12.11
C TYR A 484 -11.26 -15.89 11.29
N GLU A 485 -12.25 -16.66 10.80
CA GLU A 485 -12.02 -17.85 9.97
C GLU A 485 -11.38 -17.49 8.62
N ALA A 486 -11.87 -16.45 7.93
CA ALA A 486 -11.31 -15.99 6.66
C ALA A 486 -9.86 -15.48 6.81
N ALA A 487 -9.56 -14.80 7.92
CA ALA A 487 -8.24 -14.23 8.17
C ALA A 487 -7.23 -15.21 8.82
N VAL A 488 -7.64 -16.42 9.20
CA VAL A 488 -6.84 -17.32 10.05
C VAL A 488 -5.41 -17.58 9.55
N PHE A 489 -5.19 -17.54 8.23
CA PHE A 489 -3.90 -17.74 7.58
C PHE A 489 -3.31 -16.46 6.97
N VAL A 490 -4.01 -15.34 7.05
CA VAL A 490 -3.51 -14.04 6.58
C VAL A 490 -2.34 -13.59 7.46
N PRO A 491 -1.22 -13.08 6.92
CA PRO A 491 -0.02 -12.78 7.69
C PRO A 491 -0.25 -11.81 8.85
N PHE A 492 -0.90 -10.68 8.62
CA PHE A 492 -1.29 -9.73 9.68
C PHE A 492 -2.71 -10.05 10.16
N PHE A 493 -2.86 -10.34 11.45
CA PHE A 493 -4.08 -10.87 12.04
C PHE A 493 -4.48 -10.05 13.27
N ARG A 494 -5.26 -9.00 13.05
CA ARG A 494 -5.67 -8.02 14.07
C ARG A 494 -7.18 -7.85 14.11
N ASN A 495 -7.80 -8.04 15.27
CA ASN A 495 -9.13 -7.55 15.55
C ASN A 495 -9.03 -6.07 15.91
N HIS A 496 -9.76 -5.19 15.21
CA HIS A 496 -9.76 -3.76 15.45
C HIS A 496 -11.12 -3.15 15.10
N SER A 497 -11.60 -2.19 15.91
CA SER A 497 -12.89 -1.52 15.71
C SER A 497 -12.85 -0.06 16.15
N ALA A 498 -13.71 0.76 15.52
CA ALA A 498 -13.80 2.19 15.74
C ALA A 498 -14.49 2.56 17.07
N MET A 499 -14.19 3.75 17.54
CA MET A 499 -14.94 4.41 18.59
C MET A 499 -16.42 4.53 18.19
N GLY A 500 -17.32 4.36 19.15
CA GLY A 500 -18.77 4.48 18.91
C GLY A 500 -19.43 3.23 18.33
N THR A 501 -18.65 2.26 17.83
CA THR A 501 -19.18 0.97 17.39
C THR A 501 -19.30 -0.01 18.56
N ARG A 502 -20.05 -1.11 18.36
CA ARG A 502 -20.11 -2.21 19.32
C ARG A 502 -18.70 -2.73 19.59
N ARG A 503 -18.38 -3.00 20.87
CA ARG A 503 -17.18 -3.75 21.22
C ARG A 503 -17.22 -5.15 20.60
N GLN A 504 -16.10 -5.59 20.06
CA GLN A 504 -16.04 -6.86 19.32
C GLN A 504 -14.97 -7.83 19.81
N GLU A 505 -14.49 -7.64 21.02
CA GLU A 505 -13.76 -8.69 21.71
C GLU A 505 -14.69 -9.92 21.85
N PRO A 506 -14.20 -11.16 21.68
CA PRO A 506 -15.07 -12.36 21.61
C PRO A 506 -16.05 -12.53 22.79
N TRP A 507 -15.66 -12.09 23.98
CA TRP A 507 -16.48 -12.17 25.20
C TRP A 507 -17.61 -11.13 25.29
N GLN A 508 -17.73 -10.24 24.34
CA GLN A 508 -18.89 -9.32 24.25
C GLN A 508 -20.14 -10.01 23.70
N PHE A 509 -19.99 -11.28 23.27
CA PHE A 509 -21.02 -12.12 22.67
C PHE A 509 -21.23 -13.39 23.52
N ASP A 510 -21.82 -14.42 22.94
CA ASP A 510 -22.14 -15.66 23.58
C ASP A 510 -20.96 -16.67 23.63
N GLU A 511 -21.13 -17.73 24.43
CA GLU A 511 -20.13 -18.80 24.58
C GLU A 511 -19.80 -19.50 23.24
N THR A 512 -20.76 -19.59 22.32
CA THR A 512 -20.55 -20.19 21.00
C THR A 512 -19.57 -19.37 20.18
N THR A 513 -19.69 -18.05 20.24
CA THR A 513 -18.76 -17.10 19.59
C THR A 513 -17.36 -17.21 20.21
N ILE A 514 -17.27 -17.21 21.55
CA ILE A 514 -16.01 -17.38 22.27
C ILE A 514 -15.31 -18.68 21.86
N ASP A 515 -16.04 -19.80 21.85
CA ASP A 515 -15.51 -21.10 21.48
C ASP A 515 -15.03 -21.17 20.01
N ALA A 516 -15.79 -20.60 19.09
CA ALA A 516 -15.44 -20.56 17.67
C ALA A 516 -14.16 -19.73 17.44
N VAL A 517 -14.10 -18.53 18.00
CA VAL A 517 -12.91 -17.67 17.92
C VAL A 517 -11.70 -18.33 18.58
N ARG A 518 -11.87 -18.92 19.78
CA ARG A 518 -10.79 -19.65 20.47
C ARG A 518 -10.21 -20.78 19.61
N LYS A 519 -11.07 -21.57 18.97
CA LYS A 519 -10.64 -22.66 18.07
C LYS A 519 -9.89 -22.13 16.85
N THR A 520 -10.39 -21.07 16.24
CA THR A 520 -9.77 -20.43 15.08
C THR A 520 -8.41 -19.83 15.42
N VAL A 521 -8.32 -19.08 16.53
CA VAL A 521 -7.04 -18.51 16.97
C VAL A 521 -6.04 -19.62 17.32
N LYS A 522 -6.45 -20.68 18.04
CA LYS A 522 -5.58 -21.83 18.32
C LYS A 522 -5.12 -22.56 17.06
N LEU A 523 -5.98 -22.66 16.04
CA LEU A 523 -5.58 -23.18 14.73
C LEU A 523 -4.45 -22.34 14.14
N ARG A 524 -4.60 -21.00 14.11
CA ARG A 524 -3.55 -20.08 13.65
C ARG A 524 -2.21 -20.35 14.36
N TYR A 525 -2.21 -20.49 15.68
CA TYR A 525 -0.97 -20.72 16.44
C TYR A 525 -0.27 -22.04 16.08
N ARG A 526 -1.01 -23.04 15.63
CA ARG A 526 -0.44 -24.28 15.09
C ARG A 526 0.23 -24.06 13.74
N PHE A 527 -0.23 -23.07 12.95
CA PHE A 527 0.31 -22.74 11.64
C PHE A 527 1.38 -21.63 11.66
N ILE A 528 1.59 -20.91 12.78
CA ILE A 528 2.63 -19.88 12.88
C ILE A 528 4.00 -20.40 12.40
N PRO A 529 4.48 -21.60 12.74
CA PRO A 529 5.76 -22.09 12.22
C PRO A 529 5.80 -22.12 10.70
N TYR A 530 4.73 -22.61 10.05
CA TYR A 530 4.62 -22.65 8.60
C TYR A 530 4.54 -21.24 7.97
N ILE A 531 3.71 -20.36 8.54
CA ILE A 531 3.64 -18.96 8.09
C ILE A 531 5.00 -18.27 8.24
N TYR A 532 5.74 -18.59 9.28
CA TYR A 532 7.08 -18.04 9.52
C TYR A 532 8.11 -18.53 8.50
N ASP A 533 8.03 -19.81 8.08
CA ASP A 533 8.87 -20.36 7.02
C ASP A 533 8.55 -19.69 5.67
N LEU A 534 7.27 -19.45 5.35
CA LEU A 534 6.87 -18.71 4.16
C LEU A 534 7.33 -17.23 4.20
N ALA A 535 7.31 -16.61 5.37
CA ALA A 535 7.85 -15.26 5.54
C ALA A 535 9.37 -15.22 5.33
N HIS A 536 10.09 -16.28 5.70
CA HIS A 536 11.52 -16.40 5.42
C HIS A 536 11.80 -16.62 3.92
N GLU A 537 10.95 -17.39 3.24
CA GLU A 537 10.98 -17.51 1.78
C GLU A 537 10.75 -16.14 1.12
N CYS A 538 9.71 -15.41 1.57
CA CYS A 538 9.37 -14.08 1.08
C CYS A 538 10.54 -13.08 1.22
N GLU A 539 11.21 -13.05 2.37
CA GLU A 539 12.40 -12.20 2.58
C GLU A 539 13.50 -12.46 1.54
N LYS A 540 13.69 -13.73 1.15
CA LYS A 540 14.75 -14.13 0.22
C LYS A 540 14.39 -13.96 -1.24
N THR A 541 13.14 -14.20 -1.60
CA THR A 541 12.71 -14.36 -3.00
C THR A 541 11.68 -13.34 -3.45
N GLY A 542 11.01 -12.66 -2.52
CA GLY A 542 9.84 -11.83 -2.79
C GLY A 542 8.54 -12.62 -3.00
N ALA A 543 8.57 -13.95 -2.90
CA ALA A 543 7.36 -14.76 -3.07
C ALA A 543 6.29 -14.39 -2.03
N PRO A 544 5.03 -14.19 -2.42
CA PRO A 544 3.94 -13.86 -1.50
C PRO A 544 3.71 -14.97 -0.47
N ILE A 545 3.34 -14.61 0.77
CA ILE A 545 2.93 -15.58 1.81
C ILE A 545 1.53 -16.11 1.48
N VAL A 546 0.59 -15.21 1.25
CA VAL A 546 -0.75 -15.51 0.72
C VAL A 546 -0.71 -15.29 -0.78
N ARG A 547 -1.17 -16.28 -1.54
CA ARG A 547 -1.07 -16.31 -3.00
C ARG A 547 -2.44 -16.53 -3.62
N PRO A 548 -2.85 -15.76 -4.64
CA PRO A 548 -4.03 -16.13 -5.41
C PRO A 548 -3.77 -17.46 -6.15
N LEU A 549 -4.82 -18.24 -6.41
CA LEU A 549 -4.68 -19.54 -7.09
C LEU A 549 -3.94 -19.42 -8.42
N VAL A 550 -4.20 -18.35 -9.17
CA VAL A 550 -3.56 -18.08 -10.46
C VAL A 550 -2.03 -17.92 -10.36
N TYR A 551 -1.51 -17.54 -9.21
CA TYR A 551 -0.06 -17.44 -8.99
C TYR A 551 0.63 -18.81 -9.06
N GLU A 552 -0.01 -19.85 -8.50
CA GLU A 552 0.50 -21.24 -8.51
C GLU A 552 0.07 -22.02 -9.76
N TYR A 553 -1.10 -21.69 -10.35
CA TYR A 553 -1.68 -22.40 -11.48
C TYR A 553 -1.96 -21.47 -12.67
N PRO A 554 -0.95 -20.74 -13.21
CA PRO A 554 -1.18 -19.71 -14.24
C PRO A 554 -1.68 -20.29 -15.58
N ALA A 555 -1.44 -21.57 -15.85
CA ALA A 555 -1.91 -22.25 -17.06
C ALA A 555 -3.41 -22.64 -17.01
N ASP A 556 -4.01 -22.69 -15.83
CA ASP A 556 -5.44 -23.00 -15.67
C ASP A 556 -6.27 -21.71 -15.77
N LYS A 557 -6.99 -21.57 -16.88
CA LYS A 557 -7.85 -20.40 -17.12
C LYS A 557 -9.02 -20.27 -16.12
N HIS A 558 -9.46 -21.37 -15.50
CA HIS A 558 -10.56 -21.33 -14.55
C HIS A 558 -10.20 -20.56 -13.28
N VAL A 559 -8.95 -20.61 -12.86
CA VAL A 559 -8.51 -19.92 -11.63
C VAL A 559 -8.27 -18.42 -11.82
N ARG A 560 -8.26 -17.90 -13.05
CA ARG A 560 -7.99 -16.48 -13.33
C ARG A 560 -8.96 -15.51 -12.65
N ASN A 561 -10.20 -15.95 -12.40
CA ASN A 561 -11.28 -15.13 -11.82
C ASN A 561 -11.73 -15.60 -10.44
N ILE A 562 -11.01 -16.56 -9.81
CA ILE A 562 -11.31 -16.98 -8.45
C ILE A 562 -10.77 -15.93 -7.49
N SER A 563 -11.66 -15.29 -6.73
CA SER A 563 -11.37 -14.21 -5.79
C SER A 563 -11.64 -14.58 -4.32
N ASP A 564 -12.32 -15.68 -4.07
CA ASP A 564 -12.79 -16.13 -2.76
C ASP A 564 -11.96 -17.27 -2.17
N GLU A 565 -10.85 -17.61 -2.81
CA GLU A 565 -9.90 -18.62 -2.36
C GLU A 565 -8.46 -18.10 -2.49
N TYR A 566 -7.59 -18.57 -1.60
CA TYR A 566 -6.16 -18.28 -1.65
C TYR A 566 -5.33 -19.50 -1.24
N MET A 567 -4.08 -19.53 -1.69
CA MET A 567 -3.06 -20.47 -1.25
C MET A 567 -2.24 -19.88 -0.11
N LEU A 568 -1.88 -20.70 0.86
CA LEU A 568 -0.88 -20.39 1.89
C LEU A 568 0.45 -21.04 1.49
N GLY A 569 1.31 -20.26 0.80
CA GLY A 569 2.47 -20.81 0.13
C GLY A 569 2.08 -21.60 -1.14
N SER A 570 2.93 -22.54 -1.56
CA SER A 570 2.75 -23.42 -2.72
C SER A 570 2.07 -24.73 -2.35
#